data_84efb45736033922165d46b10af7c8f0
#
_entry.id   84efb45736033922165d46b10af7c8f0
#
_cell.length_a   1.000
_cell.length_b   1.000
_cell.length_c   1.000
_cell.angle_alpha   90.00
_cell.angle_beta   90.00
_cell.angle_gamma   90.00
#
_symmetry.space_group_name_H-M   'P 1'
#
loop_
_entity.id
_entity.type
_entity.pdbx_description
1 polymer ?
#
loop_
_entity_poly.entity_id
_entity_poly.type
_entity_poly.pdbx_seq_one_letter_code
_entity_poly.pdbx_strand_id
1 'polypeptide(L)'
;MAETAAAVYRRFLDLIGQDRWAELADYYAEDAVVEQPYARPEPGVIVGREALRERFAGREGLPLRLTPQDVVIHETTDPEVVVAEFDYEVTITTTGERFRTANVIVLRISDGLIRSSRDFHDVGRITEALSRR
;
A
#
# COMPACT_ATOMS: atom_id res chain seq x y z
N MET A 1 -25.99 -1.13 -0.35
CA MET A 1 -25.26 0.06 -0.83
C MET A 1 -23.78 -0.26 -0.95
N ALA A 2 -23.18 0.17 -2.03
CA ALA A 2 -21.74 0.02 -2.21
C ALA A 2 -20.99 0.94 -1.23
N GLU A 3 -19.88 0.47 -0.71
CA GLU A 3 -19.02 1.30 0.11
C GLU A 3 -18.36 2.39 -0.73
N THR A 4 -18.06 3.53 -0.11
CA THR A 4 -17.28 4.58 -0.76
C THR A 4 -15.85 4.10 -1.00
N ALA A 5 -15.19 4.70 -1.98
CA ALA A 5 -13.78 4.43 -2.26
C ALA A 5 -12.92 4.66 -1.01
N ALA A 6 -13.19 5.73 -0.26
CA ALA A 6 -12.46 6.03 0.98
C ALA A 6 -12.63 4.91 2.01
N ALA A 7 -13.85 4.39 2.20
CA ALA A 7 -14.10 3.32 3.16
C ALA A 7 -13.36 2.03 2.79
N VAL A 8 -13.33 1.69 1.51
CA VAL A 8 -12.60 0.51 1.02
C VAL A 8 -11.11 0.63 1.34
N TYR A 9 -10.51 1.79 1.05
CA TYR A 9 -9.08 1.96 1.27
C TYR A 9 -8.72 2.01 2.76
N ARG A 10 -9.60 2.57 3.62
CA ARG A 10 -9.38 2.52 5.08
C ARG A 10 -9.29 1.08 5.58
N ARG A 11 -10.18 0.21 5.11
CA ARG A 11 -10.12 -1.21 5.49
C ARG A 11 -8.85 -1.88 4.99
N PHE A 12 -8.41 -1.53 3.77
CA PHE A 12 -7.16 -2.02 3.22
C PHE A 12 -5.98 -1.64 4.12
N LEU A 13 -5.89 -0.39 4.54
CA LEU A 13 -4.82 0.07 5.43
C LEU A 13 -4.89 -0.60 6.81
N ASP A 14 -6.09 -0.84 7.33
CA ASP A 14 -6.24 -1.54 8.61
C ASP A 14 -5.65 -2.95 8.55
N LEU A 15 -5.83 -3.66 7.44
CA LEU A 15 -5.26 -4.99 7.25
C LEU A 15 -3.74 -4.96 7.22
N ILE A 16 -3.14 -3.94 6.60
CA ILE A 16 -1.69 -3.75 6.64
C ILE A 16 -1.22 -3.60 8.08
N GLY A 17 -1.91 -2.76 8.86
CA GLY A 17 -1.58 -2.54 10.28
C GLY A 17 -1.73 -3.78 11.14
N GLN A 18 -2.57 -4.73 10.72
CA GLN A 18 -2.77 -6.02 11.40
C GLN A 18 -1.84 -7.11 10.87
N ASP A 19 -0.97 -6.78 9.94
CA ASP A 19 -0.02 -7.74 9.33
C ASP A 19 -0.74 -8.86 8.55
N ARG A 20 -1.90 -8.54 7.98
CA ARG A 20 -2.75 -9.51 7.27
C ARG A 20 -2.52 -9.42 5.76
N TRP A 21 -1.28 -9.63 5.34
CA TRP A 21 -0.85 -9.47 3.95
C TRP A 21 -1.57 -10.39 2.96
N ALA A 22 -1.91 -11.60 3.39
CA ALA A 22 -2.55 -12.59 2.51
C ALA A 22 -3.94 -12.15 2.02
N GLU A 23 -4.59 -11.20 2.71
CA GLU A 23 -5.93 -10.75 2.36
C GLU A 23 -5.95 -9.54 1.43
N LEU A 24 -4.80 -8.90 1.22
CA LEU A 24 -4.75 -7.62 0.50
C LEU A 24 -5.04 -7.76 -0.99
N ALA A 25 -4.58 -8.84 -1.61
CA ALA A 25 -4.76 -9.02 -3.06
C ALA A 25 -6.24 -9.06 -3.46
N ASP A 26 -7.12 -9.54 -2.57
CA ASP A 26 -8.55 -9.62 -2.84
C ASP A 26 -9.23 -8.23 -2.93
N TYR A 27 -8.55 -7.18 -2.51
CA TYR A 27 -9.03 -5.81 -2.63
C TYR A 27 -8.84 -5.24 -4.03
N TYR A 28 -8.09 -5.93 -4.90
CA TYR A 28 -7.77 -5.45 -6.25
C TYR A 28 -8.63 -6.14 -7.29
N ALA A 29 -8.93 -5.39 -8.36
CA ALA A 29 -9.52 -5.97 -9.56
C ALA A 29 -8.55 -6.98 -10.18
N GLU A 30 -9.08 -7.94 -10.93
CA GLU A 30 -8.27 -8.97 -11.57
C GLU A 30 -7.18 -8.40 -12.48
N ASP A 31 -7.49 -7.29 -13.17
CA ASP A 31 -6.61 -6.59 -14.10
C ASP A 31 -6.04 -5.28 -13.52
N ALA A 32 -6.00 -5.15 -12.20
CA ALA A 32 -5.52 -3.93 -11.56
C ALA A 32 -4.09 -3.59 -11.96
N VAL A 33 -3.79 -2.29 -12.01
CA VAL A 33 -2.44 -1.78 -12.31
C VAL A 33 -1.97 -0.94 -11.13
N VAL A 34 -0.81 -1.28 -10.59
CA VAL A 34 -0.18 -0.53 -9.51
C VAL A 34 1.13 0.03 -10.03
N GLU A 35 1.25 1.36 -10.02
CA GLU A 35 2.49 2.04 -10.41
C GLU A 35 3.23 2.51 -9.17
N GLN A 36 4.55 2.37 -9.19
CA GLN A 36 5.44 2.87 -8.15
C GLN A 36 6.46 3.80 -8.80
N PRO A 37 6.09 5.09 -8.98
CA PRO A 37 6.93 6.02 -9.76
C PRO A 37 8.31 6.28 -9.18
N TYR A 38 8.47 6.11 -7.85
CA TYR A 38 9.75 6.36 -7.16
C TYR A 38 10.50 5.08 -6.79
N ALA A 39 10.08 3.93 -7.32
CA ALA A 39 10.80 2.69 -7.09
C ALA A 39 12.20 2.75 -7.70
N ARG A 40 13.17 2.10 -7.04
CA ARG A 40 14.55 2.04 -7.49
C ARG A 40 14.89 0.62 -7.94
N PRO A 41 15.75 0.44 -8.94
CA PRO A 41 16.53 1.45 -9.68
C PRO A 41 15.73 2.21 -10.74
N GLU A 42 14.51 1.79 -11.02
CA GLU A 42 13.63 2.43 -12.00
C GLU A 42 12.17 2.35 -11.55
N PRO A 43 11.26 3.18 -12.09
CA PRO A 43 9.85 3.09 -11.76
C PRO A 43 9.30 1.68 -11.98
N GLY A 44 8.46 1.24 -11.06
CA GLY A 44 7.87 -0.10 -11.10
C GLY A 44 6.41 -0.08 -11.54
N VAL A 45 5.98 -1.15 -12.21
CA VAL A 45 4.56 -1.37 -12.55
C VAL A 45 4.25 -2.84 -12.25
N ILE A 46 3.16 -3.06 -11.52
CA ILE A 46 2.67 -4.40 -11.23
C ILE A 46 1.29 -4.52 -11.89
N VAL A 47 1.11 -5.53 -12.72
CA VAL A 47 -0.15 -5.73 -13.45
C VAL A 47 -0.80 -7.03 -12.99
N GLY A 48 -2.04 -6.93 -12.53
CA GLY A 48 -2.89 -8.05 -12.20
C GLY A 48 -2.87 -8.45 -10.74
N ARG A 49 -4.02 -8.96 -10.29
CA ARG A 49 -4.23 -9.39 -8.90
C ARG A 49 -3.24 -10.46 -8.46
N GLU A 50 -2.94 -11.43 -9.34
CA GLU A 50 -2.09 -12.54 -8.94
C GLU A 50 -0.62 -12.11 -8.78
N ALA A 51 -0.15 -11.17 -9.59
CA ALA A 51 1.18 -10.59 -9.41
C ALA A 51 1.25 -9.81 -8.08
N LEU A 52 0.18 -9.11 -7.71
CA LEU A 52 0.08 -8.44 -6.43
C LEU A 52 0.06 -9.44 -5.28
N ARG A 53 -0.63 -10.57 -5.44
CA ARG A 53 -0.66 -11.62 -4.42
C ARG A 53 0.73 -12.17 -4.14
N GLU A 54 1.52 -12.39 -5.17
CA GLU A 54 2.92 -12.82 -5.01
C GLU A 54 3.75 -11.76 -4.30
N ARG A 55 3.53 -10.49 -4.65
CA ARG A 55 4.24 -9.38 -4.03
C ARG A 55 3.97 -9.30 -2.52
N PHE A 56 2.70 -9.41 -2.13
CA PHE A 56 2.32 -9.38 -0.72
C PHE A 56 2.82 -10.61 0.04
N ALA A 57 2.84 -11.77 -0.59
CA ALA A 57 3.40 -12.98 0.01
C ALA A 57 4.90 -12.80 0.31
N GLY A 58 5.62 -12.12 -0.58
CA GLY A 58 7.03 -11.78 -0.35
C GLY A 58 7.22 -10.85 0.84
N ARG A 59 6.30 -9.90 1.03
CA ARG A 59 6.36 -8.99 2.18
C ARG A 59 6.10 -9.68 3.50
N GLU A 60 5.22 -10.65 3.52
CA GLU A 60 4.88 -11.39 4.73
C GLU A 60 6.09 -12.07 5.36
N GLY A 61 7.06 -12.47 4.55
CA GLY A 61 8.28 -13.11 5.02
C GLY A 61 9.36 -12.16 5.51
N LEU A 62 9.18 -10.84 5.40
CA LEU A 62 10.20 -9.87 5.81
C LEU A 62 10.07 -9.52 7.29
N PRO A 63 11.20 -9.19 7.96
CA PRO A 63 11.18 -8.74 9.36
C PRO A 63 10.73 -7.27 9.46
N LEU A 64 9.51 -7.01 9.04
CA LEU A 64 9.00 -5.67 8.81
C LEU A 64 7.56 -5.57 9.30
N ARG A 65 7.29 -4.54 10.11
CA ARG A 65 5.92 -4.17 10.46
C ARG A 65 5.66 -2.75 9.99
N LEU A 66 4.52 -2.57 9.33
CA LEU A 66 4.05 -1.27 8.88
C LEU A 66 2.75 -0.94 9.60
N THR A 67 2.72 0.19 10.31
CA THR A 67 1.52 0.65 10.98
C THR A 67 1.11 2.00 10.39
N PRO A 68 -0.03 2.06 9.68
CA PRO A 68 -0.51 3.33 9.15
C PRO A 68 -0.84 4.31 10.26
N GLN A 69 -0.44 5.58 10.08
CA GLN A 69 -0.62 6.66 11.04
C GLN A 69 -1.12 7.89 10.30
N ASP A 70 -1.95 8.69 11.00
CA ASP A 70 -2.38 10.00 10.51
C ASP A 70 -3.04 9.94 9.12
N VAL A 71 -3.90 8.96 8.92
CA VAL A 71 -4.53 8.71 7.62
C VAL A 71 -5.54 9.79 7.29
N VAL A 72 -5.35 10.45 6.14
CA VAL A 72 -6.30 11.41 5.58
C VAL A 72 -6.61 10.95 4.15
N ILE A 73 -7.87 10.72 3.85
CA ILE A 73 -8.29 10.33 2.50
C ILE A 73 -9.12 11.46 1.91
N HIS A 74 -8.60 12.06 0.84
CA HIS A 74 -9.27 13.15 0.13
C HIS A 74 -10.17 12.57 -0.95
N GLU A 75 -11.43 12.95 -0.93
CA GLU A 75 -12.34 12.64 -2.02
C GLU A 75 -12.14 13.67 -3.13
N THR A 76 -12.36 13.27 -4.37
CA THR A 76 -12.22 14.15 -5.54
C THR A 76 -13.57 14.34 -6.22
N THR A 77 -13.59 15.13 -7.28
CA THR A 77 -14.82 15.32 -8.08
C THR A 77 -15.26 14.04 -8.79
N ASP A 78 -14.37 13.06 -8.94
CA ASP A 78 -14.70 11.73 -9.42
C ASP A 78 -14.88 10.82 -8.21
N PRO A 79 -16.09 10.29 -7.94
CA PRO A 79 -16.33 9.49 -6.74
C PRO A 79 -15.53 8.18 -6.69
N GLU A 80 -14.94 7.75 -7.79
CA GLU A 80 -14.08 6.57 -7.84
C GLU A 80 -12.63 6.90 -7.51
N VAL A 81 -12.22 8.17 -7.54
CA VAL A 81 -10.83 8.58 -7.35
C VAL A 81 -10.66 9.23 -5.99
N VAL A 82 -9.75 8.68 -5.21
CA VAL A 82 -9.35 9.24 -3.91
C VAL A 82 -7.84 9.39 -3.85
N VAL A 83 -7.39 10.31 -3.00
CA VAL A 83 -5.97 10.53 -2.69
C VAL A 83 -5.78 10.28 -1.19
N ALA A 84 -4.96 9.32 -0.84
CA ALA A 84 -4.68 9.00 0.56
C ALA A 84 -3.31 9.52 0.95
N GLU A 85 -3.24 10.23 2.06
CA GLU A 85 -1.99 10.68 2.67
C GLU A 85 -1.89 10.03 4.04
N PHE A 86 -0.76 9.42 4.34
CA PHE A 86 -0.54 8.80 5.64
C PHE A 86 0.94 8.50 5.81
N ASP A 87 1.34 8.29 7.07
CA ASP A 87 2.66 7.80 7.37
C ASP A 87 2.57 6.31 7.68
N TYR A 88 3.63 5.57 7.38
CA TYR A 88 3.87 4.30 8.06
C TYR A 88 4.80 4.55 9.23
N GLU A 89 4.44 4.03 10.40
CA GLU A 89 5.43 3.75 11.42
C GLU A 89 6.05 2.40 11.04
N VAL A 90 7.34 2.41 10.73
CA VAL A 90 8.07 1.24 10.26
C VAL A 90 8.87 0.67 11.43
N THR A 91 8.75 -0.63 11.66
CA THR A 91 9.57 -1.35 12.63
C THR A 91 10.30 -2.47 11.92
N ILE A 92 11.63 -2.51 12.06
CA ILE A 92 12.44 -3.64 11.61
C ILE A 92 12.54 -4.58 12.81
N THR A 93 11.88 -5.73 12.75
CA THR A 93 11.70 -6.59 13.92
C THR A 93 12.98 -7.29 14.38
N THR A 94 13.95 -7.45 13.48
CA THR A 94 15.23 -8.09 13.82
C THR A 94 16.20 -7.15 14.53
N THR A 95 16.09 -5.83 14.30
CA THR A 95 17.00 -4.84 14.89
C THR A 95 16.32 -3.95 15.92
N GLY A 96 14.99 -3.88 15.89
CA GLY A 96 14.23 -2.95 16.71
C GLY A 96 14.24 -1.51 16.18
N GLU A 97 14.84 -1.26 15.01
CA GLU A 97 14.86 0.07 14.40
C GLU A 97 13.44 0.51 14.07
N ARG A 98 13.11 1.77 14.39
CA ARG A 98 11.80 2.38 14.13
C ARG A 98 11.98 3.73 13.49
N PHE A 99 11.14 4.01 12.49
CA PHE A 99 11.14 5.30 11.80
C PHE A 99 9.80 5.50 11.09
N ARG A 100 9.56 6.70 10.57
CA ARG A 100 8.36 7.00 9.80
C ARG A 100 8.70 7.26 8.35
N THR A 101 7.81 6.83 7.45
CA THR A 101 7.87 7.18 6.03
C THR A 101 6.53 7.78 5.61
N ALA A 102 6.58 8.84 4.81
CA ALA A 102 5.37 9.47 4.29
C ALA A 102 4.93 8.80 3.00
N ASN A 103 3.62 8.74 2.79
CA ASN A 103 3.03 8.12 1.61
C ASN A 103 1.92 9.00 1.04
N VAL A 104 1.85 9.06 -0.28
CA VAL A 104 0.71 9.61 -1.02
C VAL A 104 0.32 8.58 -2.06
N ILE A 105 -0.93 8.13 -2.01
CA ILE A 105 -1.44 7.12 -2.93
C ILE A 105 -2.63 7.69 -3.67
N VAL A 106 -2.59 7.63 -5.01
CA VAL A 106 -3.71 8.04 -5.85
C VAL A 106 -4.39 6.79 -6.37
N LEU A 107 -5.66 6.61 -6.05
CA LEU A 107 -6.37 5.35 -6.32
C LEU A 107 -7.64 5.59 -7.12
N ARG A 108 -7.95 4.64 -8.00
CA ARG A 108 -9.29 4.49 -8.58
C ARG A 108 -9.89 3.22 -8.00
N ILE A 109 -11.04 3.37 -7.35
CA ILE A 109 -11.76 2.27 -6.70
C ILE A 109 -13.20 2.30 -7.19
N SER A 110 -13.68 1.18 -7.74
CA SER A 110 -15.08 1.03 -8.16
C SER A 110 -15.55 -0.38 -7.89
N ASP A 111 -16.84 -0.51 -7.57
CA ASP A 111 -17.45 -1.80 -7.21
C ASP A 111 -16.68 -2.50 -6.07
N GLY A 112 -16.16 -1.73 -5.13
CA GLY A 112 -15.43 -2.24 -3.97
C GLY A 112 -14.02 -2.74 -4.25
N LEU A 113 -13.49 -2.53 -5.48
CA LEU A 113 -12.18 -3.03 -5.88
C LEU A 113 -11.27 -1.90 -6.35
N ILE A 114 -9.99 -2.02 -5.99
CA ILE A 114 -8.96 -1.10 -6.47
C ILE A 114 -8.67 -1.46 -7.93
N ARG A 115 -8.94 -0.51 -8.85
CA ARG A 115 -8.73 -0.69 -10.29
C ARG A 115 -7.33 -0.27 -10.68
N SER A 116 -6.83 0.78 -10.05
CA SER A 116 -5.47 1.28 -10.29
C SER A 116 -4.99 2.05 -9.09
N SER A 117 -3.68 2.11 -8.90
CA SER A 117 -3.08 2.99 -7.92
C SER A 117 -1.73 3.49 -8.40
N ARG A 118 -1.37 4.68 -7.94
CA ARG A 118 -0.04 5.25 -8.09
C ARG A 118 0.47 5.52 -6.69
N ASP A 119 1.51 4.78 -6.32
CA ASP A 119 2.00 4.73 -4.95
C ASP A 119 3.28 5.56 -4.86
N PHE A 120 3.19 6.73 -4.22
CA PHE A 120 4.33 7.60 -3.99
C PHE A 120 4.80 7.40 -2.56
N HIS A 121 5.84 6.60 -2.37
CA HIS A 121 6.45 6.38 -1.06
C HIS A 121 7.95 6.20 -1.17
N ASP A 122 8.64 6.40 -0.04
CA ASP A 122 10.08 6.30 0.03
C ASP A 122 10.50 4.83 0.20
N VAL A 123 10.49 4.11 -0.92
CA VAL A 123 10.85 2.69 -0.94
C VAL A 123 12.31 2.49 -0.54
N GLY A 124 13.17 3.43 -0.94
CA GLY A 124 14.61 3.35 -0.67
C GLY A 124 14.92 3.30 0.82
N ARG A 125 14.21 4.07 1.62
CA ARG A 125 14.45 4.12 3.07
C ARG A 125 14.15 2.79 3.75
N ILE A 126 13.06 2.14 3.36
CA ILE A 126 12.71 0.83 3.90
C ILE A 126 13.71 -0.23 3.44
N THR A 127 14.07 -0.23 2.17
CA THR A 127 15.06 -1.16 1.62
C THR A 127 16.41 -1.01 2.31
N GLU A 128 16.84 0.23 2.52
CA GLU A 128 18.10 0.50 3.24
C GLU A 128 18.06 -0.03 4.66
N ALA A 129 16.97 0.20 5.39
CA ALA A 129 16.82 -0.29 6.75
C ALA A 129 16.84 -1.82 6.80
N LEU A 130 16.17 -2.49 5.85
CA LEU A 130 16.17 -3.95 5.77
C LEU A 130 17.56 -4.52 5.46
N SER A 131 18.39 -3.78 4.73
CA SER A 131 19.75 -4.23 4.41
C SER A 131 20.66 -4.29 5.63
N ARG A 132 20.31 -3.61 6.71
CA ARG A 132 21.09 -3.57 7.96
C ARG A 132 20.71 -4.65 8.97
N ARG A 133 19.72 -5.47 8.64
CA ARG A 133 19.20 -6.53 9.54
C ARG A 133 20.20 -7.65 9.78
#